data_b20ed2fd5b9537d59c32a7fd82a3f758
#
_entry.id   b20ed2fd5b9537d59c32a7fd82a3f758
#
_cell.length_a   1.000
_cell.length_b   1.000
_cell.length_c   1.000
_cell.angle_alpha   90.00
_cell.angle_beta   90.00
_cell.angle_gamma   90.00
#
_symmetry.space_group_name_H-M   'P 1'
#
loop_
_entity.id
_entity.type
_entity.pdbx_description
1 polymer ?
#
loop_
_entity_poly.entity_id
_entity_poly.type
_entity_poly.pdbx_seq_one_letter_code
_entity_poly.pdbx_strand_id
1 'polypeptide(L)'
;VFGPTLEVIEKVGFELENILKEVPSVNPPTVFADRVVGKPYLEMKLNRQAMSRYGLSVKDMQMQLSVAIGGKQLTTTVEGRERFPVRVRYAREFRDNPDDIKKILIPTPAGVQVELGELADVTYVRGPQVIKSEDTFLTGYVIFDMKEGYAETNVVEDAQALIKQKMDSGEFTLPAGVTYRFTGNYENQIRASKRLMIVVPISLIVILLILYFQFKSMIPSLMVFSGIFVAFAGGFIMIWLYGQEWFLNFDVFGVYMRDLFQMHTINLSVAVWVGFIALFGIATDDG
;
A
#
# COMPACT_ATOMS: atom_id res chain seq x y z
N VAL A 1 -4.54 -0.21 9.28
CA VAL A 1 -5.32 0.27 10.42
C VAL A 1 -6.76 0.45 9.99
N PHE A 2 -7.67 -0.12 10.74
CA PHE A 2 -9.11 -0.04 10.51
C PHE A 2 -9.75 0.67 11.69
N GLY A 3 -10.75 1.51 11.44
CA GLY A 3 -11.39 2.24 12.54
C GLY A 3 -12.73 2.86 12.16
N PRO A 4 -13.48 3.38 13.15
CA PRO A 4 -14.81 3.94 12.93
C PRO A 4 -14.80 5.31 12.25
N THR A 5 -13.75 6.11 12.42
CA THR A 5 -13.61 7.46 11.83
C THR A 5 -12.20 7.67 11.29
N LEU A 6 -12.09 8.58 10.32
CA LEU A 6 -10.82 8.89 9.67
C LEU A 6 -9.80 9.54 10.62
N GLU A 7 -10.27 10.37 11.54
CA GLU A 7 -9.45 11.07 12.54
C GLU A 7 -8.80 10.07 13.52
N VAL A 8 -9.55 9.06 13.95
CA VAL A 8 -9.04 8.02 14.84
C VAL A 8 -8.02 7.14 14.12
N ILE A 9 -8.30 6.78 12.86
CA ILE A 9 -7.37 6.01 12.01
C ILE A 9 -6.06 6.77 11.82
N GLU A 10 -6.13 8.07 11.52
CA GLU A 10 -4.96 8.92 11.34
C GLU A 10 -4.13 9.02 12.61
N LYS A 11 -4.78 9.27 13.77
CA LYS A 11 -4.09 9.34 15.06
C LYS A 11 -3.34 8.05 15.38
N VAL A 12 -4.02 6.91 15.29
CA VAL A 12 -3.39 5.60 15.52
C VAL A 12 -2.31 5.30 14.47
N GLY A 13 -2.51 5.74 13.22
CA GLY A 13 -1.50 5.64 12.17
C GLY A 13 -0.22 6.38 12.54
N PHE A 14 -0.30 7.59 13.08
CA PHE A 14 0.87 8.34 13.56
C PHE A 14 1.56 7.68 14.77
N GLU A 15 0.79 7.15 15.70
CA GLU A 15 1.36 6.44 16.84
C GLU A 15 2.12 5.19 16.37
N LEU A 16 1.55 4.40 15.45
CA LEU A 16 2.21 3.27 14.83
C LEU A 16 3.42 3.66 13.98
N GLU A 17 3.37 4.78 13.25
CA GLU A 17 4.52 5.32 12.51
C GLU A 17 5.71 5.55 13.44
N ASN A 18 5.45 6.15 14.62
CA ASN A 18 6.51 6.39 15.61
C ASN A 18 7.06 5.08 16.17
N ILE A 19 6.20 4.14 16.53
CA ILE A 19 6.63 2.83 17.04
C ILE A 19 7.45 2.06 16.00
N LEU A 20 7.01 2.05 14.73
CA LEU A 20 7.71 1.35 13.66
C LEU A 20 9.09 1.96 13.36
N LYS A 21 9.30 3.26 13.57
CA LYS A 21 10.61 3.90 13.45
C LYS A 21 11.61 3.44 14.51
N GLU A 22 11.14 2.92 15.63
CA GLU A 22 11.99 2.39 16.70
C GLU A 22 12.44 0.95 16.44
N VAL A 23 11.80 0.22 15.51
CA VAL A 23 12.15 -1.16 15.16
C VAL A 23 13.53 -1.22 14.50
N PRO A 24 14.51 -1.96 15.05
CA PRO A 24 15.90 -1.95 14.55
C PRO A 24 16.05 -2.40 13.09
N SER A 25 15.20 -3.33 12.65
CA SER A 25 15.21 -3.90 11.30
C SER A 25 14.44 -3.08 10.27
N VAL A 26 13.64 -2.09 10.70
CA VAL A 26 12.92 -1.16 9.82
C VAL A 26 13.81 -0.02 9.37
N ASN A 27 13.66 0.44 8.13
CA ASN A 27 14.30 1.64 7.61
C ASN A 27 13.48 2.90 7.99
N PRO A 28 13.89 3.72 8.99
CA PRO A 28 13.04 4.77 9.52
C PRO A 28 12.57 5.84 8.50
N PRO A 29 13.39 6.26 7.51
CA PRO A 29 12.96 7.20 6.48
C PRO A 29 11.81 6.72 5.59
N THR A 30 11.59 5.40 5.49
CA THR A 30 10.53 4.82 4.67
C THR A 30 9.21 4.67 5.42
N VAL A 31 9.23 4.87 6.75
CA VAL A 31 8.02 4.73 7.56
C VAL A 31 7.12 5.94 7.36
N PHE A 32 5.94 5.69 6.86
CA PHE A 32 4.98 6.73 6.54
C PHE A 32 3.54 6.27 6.81
N ALA A 33 2.81 7.01 7.64
CA ALA A 33 1.38 6.82 7.82
C ALA A 33 0.58 7.69 6.82
N ASP A 34 -0.50 7.14 6.28
CA ASP A 34 -1.43 7.89 5.43
C ASP A 34 -1.91 9.16 6.14
N ARG A 35 -1.77 10.30 5.45
CA ARG A 35 -2.34 11.58 5.88
C ARG A 35 -3.77 11.64 5.39
N VAL A 36 -4.70 11.18 6.20
CA VAL A 36 -6.12 11.06 5.83
C VAL A 36 -6.78 12.43 5.79
N VAL A 37 -6.50 13.26 6.79
CA VAL A 37 -6.97 14.64 6.83
C VAL A 37 -6.00 15.51 6.05
N GLY A 38 -6.33 15.77 4.80
CA GLY A 38 -5.44 16.39 3.83
C GLY A 38 -5.56 17.91 3.71
N LYS A 39 -5.41 18.39 2.46
CA LYS A 39 -5.49 19.82 2.13
C LYS A 39 -6.89 20.37 2.43
N PRO A 40 -6.98 21.63 2.85
CA PRO A 40 -8.27 22.25 3.10
C PRO A 40 -9.10 22.35 1.80
N TYR A 41 -10.39 22.11 1.93
CA TYR A 41 -11.39 22.40 0.91
C TYR A 41 -11.92 23.81 1.14
N LEU A 42 -12.25 24.50 0.04
CA LEU A 42 -13.02 25.72 0.12
C LEU A 42 -14.51 25.33 0.14
N GLU A 43 -15.13 25.47 1.29
CA GLU A 43 -16.56 25.19 1.47
C GLU A 43 -17.38 26.48 1.38
N MET A 44 -18.48 26.42 0.63
CA MET A 44 -19.44 27.51 0.53
C MET A 44 -20.77 27.04 1.12
N LYS A 45 -21.00 27.41 2.38
CA LYS A 45 -22.22 27.06 3.09
C LYS A 45 -23.32 28.08 2.79
N LEU A 46 -24.31 27.69 2.00
CA LEU A 46 -25.38 28.57 1.56
C LEU A 46 -26.32 28.95 2.71
N ASN A 47 -26.58 30.25 2.88
CA ASN A 47 -27.57 30.78 3.81
C ASN A 47 -28.95 30.81 3.14
N ARG A 48 -29.76 29.78 3.35
CA ARG A 48 -31.08 29.64 2.72
C ARG A 48 -32.05 30.75 3.10
N GLN A 49 -31.94 31.33 4.30
CA GLN A 49 -32.81 32.43 4.74
C GLN A 49 -32.46 33.73 4.01
N ALA A 50 -31.18 34.04 3.86
CA ALA A 50 -30.73 35.19 3.07
C ALA A 50 -31.15 35.02 1.60
N MET A 51 -30.91 33.85 1.02
CA MET A 51 -31.28 33.55 -0.36
C MET A 51 -32.80 33.75 -0.64
N SER A 52 -33.66 33.32 0.27
CA SER A 52 -35.11 33.44 0.13
C SER A 52 -35.59 34.87 0.09
N ARG A 53 -34.90 35.81 0.77
CA ARG A 53 -35.20 37.24 0.73
C ARG A 53 -35.01 37.84 -0.67
N TYR A 54 -34.09 37.30 -1.43
CA TYR A 54 -33.76 37.72 -2.79
C TYR A 54 -34.39 36.82 -3.85
N GLY A 55 -35.25 35.88 -3.48
CA GLY A 55 -35.93 34.97 -4.40
C GLY A 55 -35.00 33.96 -5.09
N LEU A 56 -33.85 33.68 -4.52
CA LEU A 56 -32.85 32.75 -5.05
C LEU A 56 -33.06 31.31 -4.56
N SER A 57 -33.09 30.37 -5.48
CA SER A 57 -33.09 28.96 -5.17
C SER A 57 -31.64 28.43 -5.02
N VAL A 58 -31.50 27.29 -4.35
CA VAL A 58 -30.19 26.59 -4.24
C VAL A 58 -29.65 26.24 -5.63
N LYS A 59 -30.54 25.87 -6.56
CA LYS A 59 -30.15 25.54 -7.93
C LYS A 59 -29.57 26.75 -8.67
N ASP A 60 -30.15 27.94 -8.50
CA ASP A 60 -29.65 29.16 -9.11
C ASP A 60 -28.27 29.50 -8.58
N MET A 61 -28.07 29.42 -7.25
CA MET A 61 -26.76 29.62 -6.61
C MET A 61 -25.72 28.64 -7.11
N GLN A 62 -26.02 27.35 -7.14
CA GLN A 62 -25.11 26.33 -7.62
C GLN A 62 -24.72 26.55 -9.10
N MET A 63 -25.68 26.97 -9.93
CA MET A 63 -25.41 27.28 -11.32
C MET A 63 -24.44 28.46 -11.43
N GLN A 64 -24.69 29.57 -10.72
CA GLN A 64 -23.84 30.75 -10.73
C GLN A 64 -22.43 30.46 -10.23
N LEU A 65 -22.30 29.72 -9.11
CA LEU A 65 -21.01 29.33 -8.56
C LEU A 65 -20.26 28.37 -9.51
N SER A 66 -20.95 27.45 -10.14
CA SER A 66 -20.40 26.55 -11.14
C SER A 66 -19.82 27.32 -12.34
N VAL A 67 -20.48 28.36 -12.80
CA VAL A 67 -20.00 29.23 -13.89
C VAL A 67 -18.83 30.09 -13.42
N ALA A 68 -18.98 30.77 -12.28
CA ALA A 68 -17.99 31.73 -11.80
C ALA A 68 -16.66 31.07 -11.43
N ILE A 69 -16.70 29.96 -10.70
CA ILE A 69 -15.53 29.30 -10.14
C ILE A 69 -15.07 28.13 -11.01
N GLY A 70 -15.97 27.22 -11.36
CA GLY A 70 -15.67 26.01 -12.14
C GLY A 70 -15.47 26.27 -13.63
N GLY A 71 -16.19 27.22 -14.17
CA GLY A 71 -16.26 27.51 -15.58
C GLY A 71 -17.26 26.62 -16.33
N LYS A 72 -18.18 27.23 -17.02
CA LYS A 72 -19.16 26.54 -17.88
C LYS A 72 -18.66 26.47 -19.31
N GLN A 73 -18.68 25.29 -19.88
CA GLN A 73 -18.45 25.13 -21.32
C GLN A 73 -19.64 25.64 -22.08
N LEU A 74 -19.42 26.60 -22.96
CA LEU A 74 -20.46 27.20 -23.84
C LEU A 74 -20.56 26.47 -25.16
N THR A 75 -19.41 26.19 -25.78
CA THR A 75 -19.33 25.57 -27.11
C THR A 75 -17.96 24.85 -27.24
N THR A 76 -17.76 24.25 -28.40
CA THR A 76 -16.50 23.65 -28.81
C THR A 76 -16.13 24.19 -30.17
N THR A 77 -14.92 24.73 -30.32
CA THR A 77 -14.36 25.10 -31.63
C THR A 77 -13.71 23.88 -32.26
N VAL A 78 -13.76 23.86 -33.60
CA VAL A 78 -13.11 22.79 -34.39
C VAL A 78 -12.04 23.44 -35.25
N GLU A 79 -10.78 23.06 -35.03
CA GLU A 79 -9.62 23.52 -35.76
C GLU A 79 -8.94 22.33 -36.44
N GLY A 80 -9.23 22.12 -37.70
CA GLY A 80 -8.81 20.94 -38.44
C GLY A 80 -9.44 19.65 -37.85
N ARG A 81 -8.64 18.77 -37.24
CA ARG A 81 -9.09 17.55 -36.58
C ARG A 81 -9.27 17.70 -35.05
N GLU A 82 -8.83 18.80 -34.50
CA GLU A 82 -8.85 19.05 -33.05
C GLU A 82 -10.11 19.80 -32.64
N ARG A 83 -10.54 19.56 -31.40
CA ARG A 83 -11.74 20.18 -30.81
C ARG A 83 -11.36 20.82 -29.48
N PHE A 84 -11.59 22.14 -29.37
CA PHE A 84 -11.25 22.92 -28.19
C PHE A 84 -12.53 23.40 -27.48
N PRO A 85 -12.71 23.09 -26.17
CA PRO A 85 -13.84 23.58 -25.41
C PRO A 85 -13.67 25.06 -25.08
N VAL A 86 -14.67 25.87 -25.42
CA VAL A 86 -14.76 27.28 -25.02
C VAL A 86 -15.47 27.36 -23.67
N ARG A 87 -14.78 27.87 -22.64
CA ARG A 87 -15.32 27.99 -21.29
C ARG A 87 -15.35 29.43 -20.82
N VAL A 88 -16.42 29.79 -20.10
CA VAL A 88 -16.55 31.08 -19.41
C VAL A 88 -16.44 30.86 -17.92
N ARG A 89 -15.56 31.61 -17.27
CA ARG A 89 -15.40 31.68 -15.82
C ARG A 89 -14.82 33.02 -15.42
N TYR A 90 -14.89 33.35 -14.13
CA TYR A 90 -14.20 34.54 -13.60
C TYR A 90 -12.68 34.41 -13.78
N ALA A 91 -12.02 35.56 -14.01
CA ALA A 91 -10.56 35.62 -14.04
C ALA A 91 -9.97 35.11 -12.70
N ARG A 92 -8.73 34.66 -12.74
CA ARG A 92 -8.11 34.00 -11.59
C ARG A 92 -8.05 34.89 -10.35
N GLU A 93 -7.73 36.13 -10.55
CA GLU A 93 -7.64 37.21 -9.54
C GLU A 93 -8.91 37.41 -8.70
N PHE A 94 -10.10 37.11 -9.28
CA PHE A 94 -11.39 37.22 -8.59
C PHE A 94 -11.86 35.92 -7.90
N ARG A 95 -11.05 34.89 -7.90
CA ARG A 95 -11.40 33.56 -7.32
C ARG A 95 -10.24 32.86 -6.64
N ASP A 96 -9.14 33.58 -6.34
CA ASP A 96 -7.90 33.00 -5.81
C ASP A 96 -7.94 32.86 -4.27
N ASN A 97 -8.74 33.68 -3.62
CA ASN A 97 -8.89 33.63 -2.17
C ASN A 97 -10.37 33.76 -1.73
N PRO A 98 -10.72 33.35 -0.49
CA PRO A 98 -12.10 33.40 0.00
C PRO A 98 -12.70 34.79 0.01
N ASP A 99 -11.91 35.84 0.26
CA ASP A 99 -12.43 37.20 0.38
C ASP A 99 -12.81 37.79 -0.98
N ASP A 100 -12.11 37.43 -2.05
CA ASP A 100 -12.47 37.81 -3.40
C ASP A 100 -13.65 36.99 -3.92
N ILE A 101 -13.73 35.71 -3.51
CA ILE A 101 -14.90 34.86 -3.82
C ILE A 101 -16.18 35.41 -3.16
N LYS A 102 -16.10 35.94 -1.94
CA LYS A 102 -17.25 36.60 -1.27
C LYS A 102 -17.80 37.79 -2.03
N LYS A 103 -16.95 38.51 -2.80
CA LYS A 103 -17.33 39.68 -3.62
C LYS A 103 -17.97 39.31 -4.96
N ILE A 104 -18.05 38.05 -5.34
CA ILE A 104 -18.69 37.61 -6.56
C ILE A 104 -20.15 38.05 -6.52
N LEU A 105 -20.57 38.76 -7.58
CA LEU A 105 -21.93 39.27 -7.68
C LEU A 105 -22.87 38.21 -8.25
N ILE A 106 -23.92 37.95 -7.51
CA ILE A 106 -24.97 36.99 -7.84
C ILE A 106 -26.22 37.76 -8.33
N PRO A 107 -26.65 37.60 -9.61
CA PRO A 107 -27.84 38.22 -10.11
C PRO A 107 -29.09 37.58 -9.50
N THR A 108 -30.01 38.40 -9.02
CA THR A 108 -31.29 37.96 -8.49
C THR A 108 -32.38 38.03 -9.56
N PRO A 109 -33.50 37.30 -9.40
CA PRO A 109 -34.64 37.39 -10.33
C PRO A 109 -35.25 38.82 -10.44
N ALA A 110 -35.06 39.65 -9.39
CA ALA A 110 -35.49 41.03 -9.37
C ALA A 110 -34.51 41.98 -10.13
N GLY A 111 -33.43 41.49 -10.71
CA GLY A 111 -32.46 42.30 -11.47
C GLY A 111 -31.39 42.97 -10.56
N VAL A 112 -31.46 42.80 -9.27
CA VAL A 112 -30.44 43.29 -8.31
C VAL A 112 -29.27 42.33 -8.22
N GLN A 113 -28.06 42.84 -8.12
CA GLN A 113 -26.86 42.01 -7.87
C GLN A 113 -26.50 42.05 -6.38
N VAL A 114 -26.26 40.90 -5.80
CA VAL A 114 -25.92 40.73 -4.38
C VAL A 114 -24.59 40.01 -4.27
N GLU A 115 -23.73 40.45 -3.36
CA GLU A 115 -22.47 39.77 -3.10
C GLU A 115 -22.68 38.35 -2.51
N LEU A 116 -21.84 37.41 -2.95
CA LEU A 116 -21.92 36.01 -2.48
C LEU A 116 -21.78 35.92 -0.96
N GLY A 117 -20.96 36.79 -0.34
CA GLY A 117 -20.76 36.85 1.11
C GLY A 117 -22.03 37.11 1.93
N GLU A 118 -23.05 37.77 1.34
CA GLU A 118 -24.37 37.94 1.97
C GLU A 118 -25.24 36.67 1.86
N LEU A 119 -24.93 35.78 0.92
CA LEU A 119 -25.75 34.60 0.59
C LEU A 119 -25.12 33.28 1.05
N ALA A 120 -23.80 33.29 1.34
CA ALA A 120 -23.07 32.11 1.72
C ALA A 120 -21.89 32.45 2.63
N ASP A 121 -21.58 31.55 3.54
CA ASP A 121 -20.33 31.56 4.29
C ASP A 121 -19.24 30.80 3.51
N VAL A 122 -18.12 31.47 3.25
CA VAL A 122 -17.00 30.92 2.46
C VAL A 122 -15.82 30.73 3.38
N THR A 123 -15.48 29.46 3.65
CA THR A 123 -14.44 29.10 4.62
C THR A 123 -13.59 27.93 4.13
N TYR A 124 -12.36 27.84 4.64
CA TYR A 124 -11.53 26.66 4.46
C TYR A 124 -11.88 25.63 5.53
N VAL A 125 -12.24 24.42 5.08
CA VAL A 125 -12.53 23.29 5.94
C VAL A 125 -11.54 22.17 5.65
N ARG A 126 -10.94 21.60 6.68
CA ARG A 126 -10.10 20.42 6.54
C ARG A 126 -10.99 19.20 6.28
N GLY A 127 -10.63 18.42 5.29
CA GLY A 127 -11.35 17.21 4.94
C GLY A 127 -10.43 16.14 4.36
N PRO A 128 -10.91 14.92 4.21
CA PRO A 128 -10.12 13.83 3.67
C PRO A 128 -9.82 14.04 2.19
N GLN A 129 -8.56 13.83 1.78
CA GLN A 129 -8.19 13.81 0.36
C GLN A 129 -8.69 12.56 -0.35
N VAL A 130 -8.56 11.42 0.33
CA VAL A 130 -8.98 10.10 -0.15
C VAL A 130 -9.58 9.36 1.03
N ILE A 131 -10.72 8.75 0.80
CA ILE A 131 -11.33 7.82 1.75
C ILE A 131 -11.06 6.42 1.21
N LYS A 132 -10.27 5.64 1.93
CA LYS A 132 -9.97 4.25 1.62
C LYS A 132 -10.83 3.33 2.46
N SER A 133 -11.31 2.25 1.86
CA SER A 133 -12.03 1.20 2.58
C SER A 133 -11.63 -0.18 2.06
N GLU A 134 -11.48 -1.13 2.97
CA GLU A 134 -11.27 -2.55 2.69
C GLU A 134 -12.26 -3.37 3.52
N ASP A 135 -12.84 -4.38 2.92
CA ASP A 135 -13.81 -5.27 3.56
C ASP A 135 -14.94 -4.48 4.27
N THR A 136 -15.39 -3.37 3.67
CA THR A 136 -16.41 -2.43 4.21
C THR A 136 -15.97 -1.54 5.36
N PHE A 137 -14.74 -1.67 5.86
CA PHE A 137 -14.19 -0.83 6.94
C PHE A 137 -13.35 0.32 6.39
N LEU A 138 -13.42 1.47 7.04
CA LEU A 138 -12.50 2.58 6.77
C LEU A 138 -11.08 2.14 7.10
N THR A 139 -10.14 2.48 6.21
CA THR A 139 -8.76 1.99 6.29
C THR A 139 -7.76 3.12 6.09
N GLY A 140 -6.69 3.12 6.87
CA GLY A 140 -5.49 3.91 6.67
C GLY A 140 -4.26 3.00 6.67
N TYR A 141 -3.28 3.30 5.83
CA TYR A 141 -2.05 2.52 5.74
C TYR A 141 -0.91 3.18 6.50
N VAL A 142 -0.10 2.37 7.15
CA VAL A 142 1.23 2.73 7.62
C VAL A 142 2.20 1.88 6.81
N ILE A 143 2.94 2.52 5.92
CA ILE A 143 3.88 1.87 5.03
C ILE A 143 5.26 1.94 5.66
N PHE A 144 6.04 0.90 5.55
CA PHE A 144 7.44 0.84 5.96
C PHE A 144 8.19 -0.18 5.13
N ASP A 145 9.50 -0.05 5.09
CA ASP A 145 10.39 -0.94 4.37
C ASP A 145 11.50 -1.45 5.29
N MET A 146 12.14 -2.53 4.90
CA MET A 146 13.23 -3.14 5.64
C MET A 146 14.56 -2.41 5.43
N LYS A 147 15.47 -2.53 6.40
CA LYS A 147 16.87 -2.23 6.15
C LYS A 147 17.51 -3.30 5.30
N GLU A 148 18.59 -2.92 4.62
CA GLU A 148 19.41 -3.86 3.86
C GLU A 148 19.93 -5.01 4.74
N GLY A 149 19.84 -6.24 4.24
CA GLY A 149 20.25 -7.45 4.95
C GLY A 149 19.18 -8.11 5.83
N TYR A 150 17.99 -7.49 5.98
CA TYR A 150 16.88 -8.11 6.72
C TYR A 150 15.86 -8.74 5.76
N ALA A 151 15.20 -9.82 6.23
CA ALA A 151 14.07 -10.41 5.52
C ALA A 151 12.77 -9.69 5.90
N GLU A 152 11.88 -9.52 4.93
CA GLU A 152 10.58 -8.88 5.13
C GLU A 152 9.77 -9.54 6.25
N THR A 153 9.80 -10.88 6.34
CA THR A 153 9.14 -11.63 7.42
C THR A 153 9.66 -11.30 8.80
N ASN A 154 10.98 -11.22 8.95
CA ASN A 154 11.63 -10.93 10.25
C ASN A 154 11.28 -9.50 10.69
N VAL A 155 11.29 -8.54 9.74
CA VAL A 155 10.96 -7.14 10.03
C VAL A 155 9.52 -7.00 10.52
N VAL A 156 8.59 -7.74 9.93
CA VAL A 156 7.19 -7.74 10.37
C VAL A 156 7.04 -8.42 11.74
N GLU A 157 7.78 -9.51 11.99
CA GLU A 157 7.79 -10.18 13.31
C GLU A 157 8.37 -9.28 14.41
N ASP A 158 9.49 -8.59 14.14
CA ASP A 158 10.06 -7.58 15.03
C ASP A 158 9.08 -6.45 15.33
N ALA A 159 8.40 -5.94 14.28
CA ALA A 159 7.40 -4.90 14.42
C ALA A 159 6.20 -5.36 15.26
N GLN A 160 5.71 -6.58 15.04
CA GLN A 160 4.64 -7.18 15.84
C GLN A 160 5.04 -7.33 17.31
N ALA A 161 6.27 -7.80 17.55
CA ALA A 161 6.79 -7.97 18.90
C ALA A 161 6.89 -6.64 19.66
N LEU A 162 7.41 -5.58 19.00
CA LEU A 162 7.53 -4.26 19.61
C LEU A 162 6.16 -3.62 19.88
N ILE A 163 5.24 -3.69 18.92
CA ILE A 163 3.87 -3.17 19.10
C ILE A 163 3.21 -3.89 20.27
N LYS A 164 3.32 -5.21 20.34
CA LYS A 164 2.77 -5.99 21.44
C LYS A 164 3.39 -5.61 22.78
N GLN A 165 4.71 -5.45 22.83
CA GLN A 165 5.42 -5.02 24.04
C GLN A 165 4.90 -3.67 24.54
N LYS A 166 4.73 -2.69 23.64
CA LYS A 166 4.20 -1.36 23.98
C LYS A 166 2.71 -1.40 24.38
N MET A 167 1.93 -2.32 23.83
CA MET A 167 0.57 -2.56 24.30
C MET A 167 0.51 -3.17 25.69
N ASP A 168 1.37 -4.15 25.96
CA ASP A 168 1.44 -4.83 27.26
C ASP A 168 1.97 -3.92 28.39
N SER A 169 2.86 -2.97 28.04
CA SER A 169 3.35 -1.93 28.97
C SER A 169 2.35 -0.78 29.19
N GLY A 170 1.29 -0.68 28.41
CA GLY A 170 0.34 0.43 28.45
C GLY A 170 0.83 1.73 27.78
N GLU A 171 2.00 1.72 27.12
CA GLU A 171 2.54 2.86 26.38
C GLU A 171 1.74 3.14 25.09
N PHE A 172 1.20 2.09 24.48
CA PHE A 172 0.34 2.16 23.32
C PHE A 172 -0.98 1.43 23.59
N THR A 173 -2.11 2.08 23.30
CA THR A 173 -3.44 1.48 23.46
C THR A 173 -4.29 1.73 22.22
N LEU A 174 -4.91 0.67 21.71
CA LEU A 174 -5.84 0.80 20.60
C LEU A 174 -7.19 1.33 21.12
N PRO A 175 -7.73 2.42 20.54
CA PRO A 175 -9.08 2.88 20.84
C PRO A 175 -10.14 1.83 20.53
N ALA A 176 -11.29 1.90 21.19
CA ALA A 176 -12.39 0.98 20.92
C ALA A 176 -12.81 1.02 19.44
N GLY A 177 -12.95 -0.15 18.83
CA GLY A 177 -13.33 -0.29 17.43
C GLY A 177 -12.18 -0.09 16.42
N VAL A 178 -10.95 0.10 16.88
CA VAL A 178 -9.76 0.16 16.02
C VAL A 178 -9.03 -1.18 16.04
N THR A 179 -8.64 -1.63 14.86
CA THR A 179 -7.81 -2.82 14.68
C THR A 179 -6.70 -2.55 13.66
N TYR A 180 -5.66 -3.35 13.68
CA TYR A 180 -4.61 -3.31 12.66
C TYR A 180 -4.26 -4.72 12.18
N ARG A 181 -3.77 -4.82 10.98
CA ARG A 181 -3.19 -6.05 10.42
C ARG A 181 -2.01 -5.71 9.52
N PHE A 182 -1.07 -6.62 9.41
CA PHE A 182 0.01 -6.54 8.43
C PHE A 182 -0.46 -7.20 7.13
N THR A 183 -0.25 -6.50 6.03
CA THR A 183 -0.68 -6.90 4.68
C THR A 183 0.49 -6.76 3.69
N GLY A 184 0.21 -6.93 2.40
CA GLY A 184 1.23 -6.82 1.35
C GLY A 184 1.95 -8.13 1.10
N ASN A 185 3.25 -8.05 0.77
CA ASN A 185 4.06 -9.23 0.44
C ASN A 185 4.15 -10.22 1.59
N TYR A 186 4.20 -9.73 2.82
CA TYR A 186 4.23 -10.56 4.04
C TYR A 186 3.05 -11.54 4.09
N GLU A 187 1.82 -11.06 3.88
CA GLU A 187 0.63 -11.90 3.88
C GLU A 187 0.68 -12.95 2.75
N ASN A 188 1.11 -12.52 1.56
CA ASN A 188 1.29 -13.41 0.43
C ASN A 188 2.33 -14.48 0.69
N GLN A 189 3.45 -14.12 1.34
CA GLN A 189 4.53 -15.04 1.69
C GLN A 189 4.08 -16.07 2.72
N ILE A 190 3.37 -15.67 3.78
CA ILE A 190 2.79 -16.59 4.76
C ILE A 190 1.78 -17.53 4.10
N ARG A 191 0.89 -17.00 3.25
CA ARG A 191 -0.12 -17.79 2.54
C ARG A 191 0.54 -18.83 1.61
N ALA A 192 1.57 -18.41 0.90
CA ALA A 192 2.33 -19.30 0.03
C ALA A 192 3.11 -20.36 0.82
N SER A 193 3.77 -19.98 1.93
CA SER A 193 4.46 -20.94 2.80
C SER A 193 3.51 -22.00 3.36
N LYS A 194 2.32 -21.61 3.80
CA LYS A 194 1.30 -22.58 4.26
C LYS A 194 0.85 -23.54 3.14
N ARG A 195 0.71 -23.06 1.92
CA ARG A 195 0.38 -23.93 0.77
C ARG A 195 1.53 -24.87 0.43
N LEU A 196 2.77 -24.38 0.42
CA LEU A 196 3.95 -25.20 0.15
C LEU A 196 4.15 -26.30 1.19
N MET A 197 3.82 -26.05 2.44
CA MET A 197 3.88 -27.06 3.52
C MET A 197 2.99 -28.27 3.24
N ILE A 198 1.95 -28.13 2.41
CA ILE A 198 1.06 -29.19 1.95
C ILE A 198 1.52 -29.76 0.59
N VAL A 199 1.88 -28.86 -0.34
CA VAL A 199 2.20 -29.26 -1.72
C VAL A 199 3.50 -30.04 -1.80
N VAL A 200 4.53 -29.69 -1.02
CA VAL A 200 5.83 -30.39 -1.02
C VAL A 200 5.70 -31.86 -0.62
N PRO A 201 5.08 -32.25 0.50
CA PRO A 201 4.87 -33.66 0.83
C PRO A 201 4.05 -34.41 -0.22
N ILE A 202 3.00 -33.77 -0.76
CA ILE A 202 2.18 -34.40 -1.82
C ILE A 202 3.01 -34.66 -3.06
N SER A 203 3.83 -33.69 -3.50
CA SER A 203 4.71 -33.87 -4.65
C SER A 203 5.71 -35.01 -4.47
N LEU A 204 6.31 -35.12 -3.27
CA LEU A 204 7.22 -36.23 -2.93
C LEU A 204 6.52 -37.59 -3.01
N ILE A 205 5.28 -37.69 -2.49
CA ILE A 205 4.49 -38.92 -2.59
C ILE A 205 4.20 -39.27 -4.04
N VAL A 206 3.81 -38.29 -4.86
CA VAL A 206 3.53 -38.49 -6.29
C VAL A 206 4.80 -38.94 -7.02
N ILE A 207 5.96 -38.33 -6.76
CA ILE A 207 7.25 -38.74 -7.31
C ILE A 207 7.54 -40.19 -6.94
N LEU A 208 7.41 -40.56 -5.67
CA LEU A 208 7.62 -41.94 -5.21
C LEU A 208 6.69 -42.92 -5.90
N LEU A 209 5.40 -42.59 -6.10
CA LEU A 209 4.43 -43.43 -6.83
C LEU A 209 4.83 -43.60 -8.30
N ILE A 210 5.25 -42.53 -8.97
CA ILE A 210 5.71 -42.58 -10.35
C ILE A 210 6.92 -43.50 -10.48
N LEU A 211 7.92 -43.36 -9.59
CA LEU A 211 9.08 -44.23 -9.55
C LEU A 211 8.71 -45.69 -9.29
N TYR A 212 7.75 -45.96 -8.38
CA TYR A 212 7.27 -47.28 -8.11
C TYR A 212 6.58 -47.91 -9.35
N PHE A 213 5.76 -47.20 -10.07
CA PHE A 213 5.14 -47.68 -11.30
C PHE A 213 6.16 -47.92 -12.43
N GLN A 214 7.21 -47.11 -12.48
CA GLN A 214 8.29 -47.26 -13.44
C GLN A 214 9.11 -48.54 -13.19
N PHE A 215 9.59 -48.70 -11.95
CA PHE A 215 10.49 -49.82 -11.61
C PHE A 215 9.75 -51.09 -11.19
N LYS A 216 8.47 -51.01 -10.88
CA LYS A 216 7.64 -52.12 -10.36
C LYS A 216 8.26 -52.86 -9.17
N SER A 217 9.17 -52.19 -8.44
CA SER A 217 9.88 -52.71 -7.29
C SER A 217 10.17 -51.58 -6.32
N MET A 218 10.00 -51.81 -5.02
CA MET A 218 10.19 -50.79 -3.98
C MET A 218 11.67 -50.43 -3.77
N ILE A 219 12.57 -51.41 -3.91
CA ILE A 219 14.00 -51.19 -3.62
C ILE A 219 14.65 -50.22 -4.59
N PRO A 220 14.57 -50.40 -5.94
CA PRO A 220 15.09 -49.42 -6.88
C PRO A 220 14.41 -48.04 -6.74
N SER A 221 13.08 -48.02 -6.53
CA SER A 221 12.35 -46.76 -6.37
C SER A 221 12.84 -45.96 -5.18
N LEU A 222 13.12 -46.59 -4.04
CA LEU A 222 13.67 -45.95 -2.87
C LEU A 222 15.13 -45.50 -3.07
N MET A 223 15.91 -46.27 -3.85
CA MET A 223 17.28 -45.87 -4.19
C MET A 223 17.32 -44.56 -4.97
N VAL A 224 16.54 -44.43 -6.03
CA VAL A 224 16.43 -43.18 -6.81
C VAL A 224 15.83 -42.07 -5.98
N PHE A 225 14.76 -42.39 -5.21
CA PHE A 225 14.13 -41.39 -4.34
C PHE A 225 15.10 -40.85 -3.26
N SER A 226 16.09 -41.64 -2.82
CA SER A 226 17.09 -41.18 -1.85
C SER A 226 17.97 -40.06 -2.41
N GLY A 227 18.12 -39.94 -3.74
CA GLY A 227 18.80 -38.83 -4.40
C GLY A 227 18.18 -37.46 -4.07
N ILE A 228 16.87 -37.42 -3.84
CA ILE A 228 16.17 -36.19 -3.42
C ILE A 228 16.72 -35.66 -2.09
N PHE A 229 16.98 -36.53 -1.11
CA PHE A 229 17.52 -36.12 0.18
C PHE A 229 18.95 -35.55 0.06
N VAL A 230 19.75 -36.14 -0.84
CA VAL A 230 21.10 -35.63 -1.11
C VAL A 230 21.05 -34.27 -1.79
N ALA A 231 20.17 -34.12 -2.80
CA ALA A 231 19.96 -32.85 -3.49
C ALA A 231 19.44 -31.76 -2.53
N PHE A 232 18.50 -32.12 -1.67
CA PHE A 232 17.95 -31.22 -0.64
C PHE A 232 19.04 -30.77 0.35
N ALA A 233 19.83 -31.71 0.86
CA ALA A 233 20.95 -31.39 1.75
C ALA A 233 21.97 -30.49 1.07
N GLY A 234 22.33 -30.76 -0.19
CA GLY A 234 23.21 -29.93 -0.99
C GLY A 234 22.70 -28.50 -1.18
N GLY A 235 21.42 -28.36 -1.49
CA GLY A 235 20.75 -27.06 -1.62
C GLY A 235 20.80 -26.24 -0.33
N PHE A 236 20.50 -26.84 0.82
CA PHE A 236 20.58 -26.16 2.13
C PHE A 236 22.02 -25.81 2.53
N ILE A 237 22.99 -26.68 2.27
CA ILE A 237 24.40 -26.39 2.50
C ILE A 237 24.83 -25.17 1.67
N MET A 238 24.43 -25.10 0.40
CA MET A 238 24.74 -23.95 -0.44
C MET A 238 24.10 -22.66 0.08
N ILE A 239 22.83 -22.68 0.45
CA ILE A 239 22.14 -21.52 1.04
C ILE A 239 22.86 -21.07 2.32
N TRP A 240 23.26 -22.01 3.18
CA TRP A 240 24.00 -21.71 4.39
C TRP A 240 25.37 -21.11 4.10
N LEU A 241 26.10 -21.66 3.12
CA LEU A 241 27.42 -21.14 2.68
C LEU A 241 27.32 -19.70 2.15
N TYR A 242 26.26 -19.35 1.40
CA TYR A 242 26.03 -17.99 0.92
C TYR A 242 25.93 -16.97 2.07
N GLY A 243 25.44 -17.37 3.24
CA GLY A 243 25.36 -16.54 4.44
C GLY A 243 26.68 -16.42 5.21
N GLN A 244 27.73 -17.23 4.90
CA GLN A 244 28.98 -17.22 5.64
C GLN A 244 29.94 -16.14 5.10
N GLU A 245 30.49 -15.32 5.99
CA GLU A 245 31.43 -14.25 5.59
C GLU A 245 32.75 -14.77 5.01
N TRP A 246 33.18 -15.95 5.42
CA TRP A 246 34.43 -16.56 4.95
C TRP A 246 34.30 -17.26 3.59
N PHE A 247 33.07 -17.60 3.16
CA PHE A 247 32.86 -18.34 1.92
C PHE A 247 33.04 -17.43 0.70
N LEU A 248 33.96 -17.83 -0.23
CA LEU A 248 34.37 -17.07 -1.42
C LEU A 248 34.90 -15.66 -1.11
N ASN A 249 35.42 -15.42 0.07
CA ASN A 249 36.00 -14.14 0.51
C ASN A 249 37.45 -14.03 0.02
N PHE A 250 37.65 -13.99 -1.30
CA PHE A 250 38.96 -13.82 -1.94
C PHE A 250 38.81 -13.14 -3.31
N ASP A 251 39.91 -12.56 -3.77
CA ASP A 251 40.02 -11.90 -5.08
C ASP A 251 40.67 -12.85 -6.11
N VAL A 252 40.11 -12.85 -7.32
CA VAL A 252 40.67 -13.57 -8.45
C VAL A 252 40.78 -12.60 -9.66
N PHE A 253 41.99 -12.32 -10.07
CA PHE A 253 42.31 -11.38 -11.17
C PHE A 253 41.70 -9.98 -11.01
N GLY A 254 41.61 -9.46 -9.77
CA GLY A 254 41.02 -8.15 -9.49
C GLY A 254 39.48 -8.14 -9.40
N VAL A 255 38.86 -9.32 -9.40
CA VAL A 255 37.41 -9.48 -9.20
C VAL A 255 37.15 -10.13 -7.87
N TYR A 256 36.41 -9.43 -7.00
CA TYR A 256 36.04 -9.97 -5.72
C TYR A 256 34.90 -10.99 -5.87
N MET A 257 35.18 -12.23 -5.46
CA MET A 257 34.26 -13.35 -5.74
C MET A 257 32.91 -13.20 -5.07
N ARG A 258 32.83 -12.64 -3.88
CA ARG A 258 31.56 -12.40 -3.19
C ARG A 258 30.65 -11.44 -3.95
N ASP A 259 31.21 -10.38 -4.54
CA ASP A 259 30.47 -9.41 -5.33
C ASP A 259 30.03 -10.01 -6.67
N LEU A 260 30.90 -10.78 -7.32
CA LEU A 260 30.59 -11.46 -8.58
C LEU A 260 29.38 -12.40 -8.44
N PHE A 261 29.34 -13.18 -7.36
CA PHE A 261 28.27 -14.13 -7.09
C PHE A 261 27.13 -13.55 -6.20
N GLN A 262 27.15 -12.24 -5.91
CA GLN A 262 26.17 -11.55 -5.08
C GLN A 262 25.90 -12.29 -3.76
N MET A 263 26.98 -12.68 -3.06
CA MET A 263 26.92 -13.47 -1.85
C MET A 263 26.32 -12.68 -0.69
N HIS A 264 25.12 -13.04 -0.28
CA HIS A 264 24.43 -12.50 0.87
C HIS A 264 23.59 -13.60 1.54
N THR A 265 23.12 -13.34 2.74
CA THR A 265 22.22 -14.26 3.42
C THR A 265 20.92 -14.44 2.63
N ILE A 266 20.67 -15.67 2.19
CA ILE A 266 19.45 -16.01 1.44
C ILE A 266 18.39 -16.49 2.44
N ASN A 267 17.30 -15.76 2.52
CA ASN A 267 16.15 -16.15 3.31
C ASN A 267 15.30 -17.19 2.57
N LEU A 268 14.75 -18.15 3.32
CA LEU A 268 13.86 -19.19 2.78
C LEU A 268 12.53 -18.59 2.29
N SER A 269 12.57 -18.01 1.11
CA SER A 269 11.41 -17.45 0.43
C SER A 269 10.64 -18.53 -0.35
N VAL A 270 9.46 -18.17 -0.83
CA VAL A 270 8.67 -19.03 -1.73
C VAL A 270 9.46 -19.42 -2.98
N ALA A 271 10.28 -18.51 -3.51
CA ALA A 271 11.11 -18.77 -4.69
C ALA A 271 12.14 -19.88 -4.43
N VAL A 272 12.76 -19.92 -3.24
CA VAL A 272 13.67 -20.98 -2.82
C VAL A 272 12.95 -22.33 -2.76
N TRP A 273 11.75 -22.38 -2.20
CA TRP A 273 10.96 -23.63 -2.14
C TRP A 273 10.56 -24.12 -3.52
N VAL A 274 10.18 -23.23 -4.44
CA VAL A 274 9.91 -23.59 -5.84
C VAL A 274 11.16 -24.14 -6.51
N GLY A 275 12.33 -23.56 -6.24
CA GLY A 275 13.62 -24.07 -6.69
C GLY A 275 13.91 -25.48 -6.18
N PHE A 276 13.60 -25.77 -4.91
CA PHE A 276 13.74 -27.13 -4.36
C PHE A 276 12.79 -28.14 -5.06
N ILE A 277 11.55 -27.77 -5.36
CA ILE A 277 10.64 -28.65 -6.09
C ILE A 277 11.20 -28.98 -7.48
N ALA A 278 11.74 -28.01 -8.19
CA ALA A 278 12.42 -28.22 -9.47
C ALA A 278 13.66 -29.12 -9.33
N LEU A 279 14.47 -28.89 -8.28
CA LEU A 279 15.65 -29.70 -7.97
C LEU A 279 15.27 -31.18 -7.67
N PHE A 280 14.14 -31.44 -7.02
CA PHE A 280 13.67 -32.81 -6.79
C PHE A 280 13.34 -33.53 -8.12
N GLY A 281 12.75 -32.82 -9.08
CA GLY A 281 12.51 -33.38 -10.42
C GLY A 281 13.79 -33.76 -11.14
N ILE A 282 14.79 -32.86 -11.14
CA ILE A 282 16.10 -33.12 -11.75
C ILE A 282 16.82 -34.29 -11.05
N ALA A 283 16.84 -34.30 -9.72
CA ALA A 283 17.51 -35.35 -8.96
C ALA A 283 16.90 -36.76 -9.17
N THR A 284 15.62 -36.85 -9.59
CA THR A 284 14.98 -38.12 -9.92
C THR A 284 15.13 -38.52 -11.40
N ASP A 285 15.47 -37.59 -12.29
CA ASP A 285 15.71 -37.85 -13.69
C ASP A 285 17.14 -38.38 -13.91
N ASP A 286 18.12 -37.89 -13.16
CA ASP A 286 19.53 -38.28 -13.22
C ASP A 286 19.87 -39.55 -12.39
N GLY A 287 18.95 -40.02 -11.54
CA GLY A 287 19.15 -41.21 -10.67
C GLY A 287 18.62 -42.47 -11.31
#